data_debdc9fa02b8dba0bfedcf36570d6103
#
_entry.id   debdc9fa02b8dba0bfedcf36570d6103
#
_cell.length_a   1.000
_cell.length_b   1.000
_cell.length_c   1.000
_cell.angle_alpha   90.00
_cell.angle_beta   90.00
_cell.angle_gamma   90.00
#
_symmetry.space_group_name_H-M   'P 1'
#
loop_
_entity.id
_entity.type
_entity.pdbx_description
1 polymer ?
#
loop_
_entity_poly.entity_id
_entity_poly.type
_entity_poly.pdbx_seq_one_letter_code
_entity_poly.pdbx_strand_id
1 'polypeptide(L)'
;GGAVVPVSETIFSPQTLLICAVLLLTLPFINRMMMPKEEDVIEIDPELLKEDEISVPVMERSQMTPAQKLENSMVVSMLIGAMGVAYIIYYFARGGTLELDTVNFIFLIAGIILHKTPQNFLRALTEAVKNTGGIVVQFPLYAGIMGMMVSSGLAASISQWFVNVSTPTTFPFFTFLSAGLVNFFVPSGGGQWAVQGPIVMPAAQALGVPLGEAAMAIAWGDAWTNMVQPFWALPLLGIAGLGIRDIM
;
A
#
# COMPACT_ATOMS: atom_id res chain seq x y z
N GLY A 1 11.57 26.01 -10.73
CA GLY A 1 11.41 25.58 -9.34
C GLY A 1 9.95 25.29 -9.10
N GLY A 2 9.63 24.05 -8.67
CA GLY A 2 8.26 23.70 -8.35
C GLY A 2 7.79 24.44 -7.09
N ALA A 3 6.52 24.86 -7.07
CA ALA A 3 5.91 25.39 -5.86
C ALA A 3 5.81 24.28 -4.82
N VAL A 4 6.34 24.50 -3.63
CA VAL A 4 6.21 23.57 -2.50
C VAL A 4 4.94 23.96 -1.75
N VAL A 5 3.96 23.05 -1.71
CA VAL A 5 2.74 23.23 -0.94
C VAL A 5 2.96 22.63 0.45
N PRO A 6 2.76 23.39 1.54
CA PRO A 6 2.97 22.90 2.89
C PRO A 6 1.95 21.79 3.25
N VAL A 7 2.34 20.87 4.12
CA VAL A 7 1.47 19.77 4.57
C VAL A 7 0.21 20.26 5.32
N SER A 8 0.24 21.46 5.87
CA SER A 8 -0.92 22.12 6.49
C SER A 8 -2.01 22.48 5.48
N GLU A 9 -1.67 22.64 4.20
CA GLU A 9 -2.62 22.91 3.12
C GLU A 9 -3.04 21.64 2.35
N THR A 10 -2.49 20.50 2.69
CA THR A 10 -2.78 19.21 2.09
C THR A 10 -3.29 18.21 3.11
N ILE A 11 -2.43 17.36 3.66
CA ILE A 11 -2.79 16.26 4.57
C ILE A 11 -3.43 16.78 5.86
N PHE A 12 -2.95 17.90 6.39
CA PHE A 12 -3.47 18.52 7.61
C PHE A 12 -4.41 19.72 7.33
N SER A 13 -4.90 19.86 6.11
CA SER A 13 -5.92 20.87 5.83
C SER A 13 -7.23 20.56 6.58
N PRO A 14 -8.00 21.59 6.98
CA PRO A 14 -9.28 21.38 7.68
C PRO A 14 -10.24 20.47 6.91
N GLN A 15 -10.27 20.56 5.57
CA GLN A 15 -11.10 19.73 4.71
C GLN A 15 -10.67 18.26 4.80
N THR A 16 -9.37 17.97 4.67
CA THR A 16 -8.83 16.61 4.76
C THR A 16 -9.08 16.01 6.14
N LEU A 17 -8.84 16.77 7.21
CA LEU A 17 -9.11 16.30 8.57
C LEU A 17 -10.60 16.02 8.81
N LEU A 18 -11.49 16.84 8.27
CA LEU A 18 -12.93 16.60 8.34
C LEU A 18 -13.33 15.32 7.61
N ILE A 19 -12.82 15.08 6.38
CA ILE A 19 -13.08 13.87 5.62
C ILE A 19 -12.58 12.65 6.40
N CYS A 20 -11.35 12.70 6.92
CA CYS A 20 -10.80 11.62 7.73
C CYS A 20 -11.64 11.34 8.99
N ALA A 21 -12.09 12.38 9.69
CA ALA A 21 -12.94 12.23 10.88
C ALA A 21 -14.29 11.58 10.53
N VAL A 22 -14.93 12.02 9.44
CA VAL A 22 -16.19 11.44 8.96
C VAL A 22 -15.99 9.97 8.59
N LEU A 23 -14.94 9.62 7.85
CA LEU A 23 -14.64 8.24 7.47
C LEU A 23 -14.35 7.37 8.70
N LEU A 24 -13.57 7.88 9.65
CA LEU A 24 -13.23 7.17 10.88
C LEU A 24 -14.48 6.82 11.73
N LEU A 25 -15.47 7.69 11.71
CA LEU A 25 -16.73 7.48 12.44
C LEU A 25 -17.72 6.60 11.67
N THR A 26 -17.81 6.79 10.35
CA THR A 26 -18.84 6.14 9.53
C THR A 26 -18.46 4.72 9.10
N LEU A 27 -17.19 4.46 8.74
CA LEU A 27 -16.76 3.14 8.26
C LEU A 27 -17.00 2.00 9.26
N PRO A 28 -16.67 2.12 10.56
CA PRO A 28 -16.97 1.06 11.53
C PRO A 28 -18.47 0.79 11.65
N PHE A 29 -19.30 1.85 11.56
CA PHE A 29 -20.75 1.71 11.62
C PHE A 29 -21.29 0.99 10.37
N ILE A 30 -20.81 1.37 9.17
CA ILE A 30 -21.19 0.73 7.91
C ILE A 30 -20.76 -0.73 7.92
N ASN A 31 -19.51 -1.02 8.30
CA ASN A 31 -19.00 -2.40 8.39
C ASN A 31 -19.86 -3.25 9.32
N ARG A 32 -20.28 -2.69 10.45
CA ARG A 32 -21.19 -3.40 11.36
C ARG A 32 -22.55 -3.67 10.74
N MET A 33 -23.09 -2.74 9.94
CA MET A 33 -24.35 -2.95 9.22
C MET A 33 -24.24 -3.98 8.10
N MET A 34 -23.06 -4.12 7.51
CA MET A 34 -22.77 -5.09 6.44
C MET A 34 -22.44 -6.49 6.97
N MET A 35 -22.29 -6.67 8.28
CA MET A 35 -22.05 -8.00 8.82
C MET A 35 -23.20 -8.96 8.47
N PRO A 36 -22.90 -10.16 7.96
CA PRO A 36 -23.91 -11.17 7.68
C PRO A 36 -24.60 -11.58 8.98
N LYS A 37 -25.81 -12.16 8.85
CA LYS A 37 -26.47 -12.81 9.98
C LYS A 37 -25.69 -14.03 10.43
N GLU A 38 -25.85 -14.45 11.70
CA GLU A 38 -25.13 -15.61 12.25
C GLU A 38 -25.27 -16.87 11.40
N GLU A 39 -26.43 -17.05 10.76
CA GLU A 39 -26.73 -18.18 9.87
C GLU A 39 -25.99 -18.14 8.52
N ASP A 40 -25.53 -16.95 8.09
CA ASP A 40 -24.83 -16.73 6.83
C ASP A 40 -23.31 -16.55 7.03
N VAL A 41 -22.82 -16.68 8.27
CA VAL A 41 -21.39 -16.57 8.58
C VAL A 41 -20.66 -17.80 8.06
N ILE A 42 -19.75 -17.58 7.13
CA ILE A 42 -18.79 -18.61 6.70
C ILE A 42 -17.57 -18.50 7.61
N GLU A 43 -17.45 -19.45 8.53
CA GLU A 43 -16.25 -19.53 9.36
C GLU A 43 -15.06 -19.99 8.52
N ILE A 44 -13.91 -19.37 8.74
CA ILE A 44 -12.65 -19.82 8.15
C ILE A 44 -12.37 -21.24 8.67
N ASP A 45 -12.01 -22.14 7.76
CA ASP A 45 -11.58 -23.49 8.13
C ASP A 45 -10.46 -23.39 9.20
N PRO A 46 -10.68 -23.95 10.39
CA PRO A 46 -9.67 -23.93 11.45
C PRO A 46 -8.32 -24.56 11.02
N GLU A 47 -8.32 -25.39 9.98
CA GLU A 47 -7.09 -25.96 9.44
C GLU A 47 -6.25 -24.93 8.68
N LEU A 48 -6.88 -23.94 8.06
CA LEU A 48 -6.17 -22.81 7.43
C LEU A 48 -5.56 -21.84 8.46
N LEU A 49 -6.08 -21.84 9.69
CA LEU A 49 -5.55 -21.03 10.79
C LEU A 49 -4.47 -21.77 11.60
N LYS A 50 -4.39 -23.09 11.46
CA LYS A 50 -3.23 -23.80 11.96
C LYS A 50 -2.06 -23.36 11.06
N GLU A 51 -1.21 -22.50 11.61
CA GLU A 51 0.15 -22.40 11.08
C GLU A 51 0.57 -23.84 10.84
N ASP A 52 0.96 -24.17 9.61
CA ASP A 52 1.63 -25.44 9.38
C ASP A 52 2.77 -25.51 10.39
N GLU A 53 2.50 -26.08 11.56
CA GLU A 53 3.53 -26.58 12.43
C GLU A 53 4.26 -27.63 11.60
N ILE A 54 5.07 -27.15 10.65
CA ILE A 54 6.06 -27.99 10.01
C ILE A 54 6.94 -28.40 11.17
N SER A 55 6.57 -29.50 11.77
CA SER A 55 7.37 -30.16 12.80
C SER A 55 8.68 -30.57 12.13
N VAL A 56 9.56 -29.58 12.03
CA VAL A 56 10.94 -29.91 11.67
C VAL A 56 11.46 -30.73 12.82
N PRO A 57 11.92 -31.96 12.55
CA PRO A 57 12.54 -32.78 13.58
C PRO A 57 13.58 -31.88 14.27
N VAL A 58 13.44 -31.65 15.56
CA VAL A 58 14.40 -30.90 16.35
C VAL A 58 15.68 -31.72 16.33
N MET A 59 16.52 -31.47 15.34
CA MET A 59 17.80 -32.15 15.21
C MET A 59 18.65 -31.75 16.41
N GLU A 60 19.13 -32.72 17.18
CA GLU A 60 20.01 -32.42 18.29
C GLU A 60 21.24 -31.64 17.81
N ARG A 61 21.59 -30.59 18.53
CA ARG A 61 22.70 -29.67 18.18
C ARG A 61 24.03 -30.40 17.96
N SER A 62 24.17 -31.61 18.53
CA SER A 62 25.32 -32.52 18.37
C SER A 62 25.40 -33.11 16.95
N GLN A 63 24.28 -33.30 16.30
CA GLN A 63 24.14 -33.90 14.95
C GLN A 63 24.15 -32.85 13.83
N MET A 64 24.11 -31.57 14.18
CA MET A 64 24.06 -30.48 13.19
C MET A 64 25.44 -30.25 12.56
N THR A 65 25.45 -30.08 11.24
CA THR A 65 26.62 -29.59 10.51
C THR A 65 27.00 -28.17 10.94
N PRO A 66 28.22 -27.68 10.68
CA PRO A 66 28.60 -26.29 10.99
C PRO A 66 27.64 -25.25 10.36
N ALA A 67 27.19 -25.46 9.14
CA ALA A 67 26.23 -24.58 8.48
C ALA A 67 24.88 -24.54 9.21
N GLN A 68 24.34 -25.72 9.56
CA GLN A 68 23.07 -25.81 10.32
C GLN A 68 23.17 -25.16 11.71
N LYS A 69 24.36 -25.23 12.35
CA LYS A 69 24.60 -24.54 13.63
C LYS A 69 24.54 -23.01 13.47
N LEU A 70 25.04 -22.47 12.38
CA LEU A 70 24.93 -21.03 12.05
C LEU A 70 23.51 -20.63 11.73
N GLU A 71 22.80 -21.41 10.91
CA GLU A 71 21.40 -21.16 10.54
C GLU A 71 20.46 -21.18 11.75
N ASN A 72 20.76 -22.01 12.76
CA ASN A 72 20.02 -22.09 14.01
C ASN A 72 20.57 -21.21 15.13
N SER A 73 21.55 -20.34 14.84
CA SER A 73 22.17 -19.49 15.83
C SER A 73 21.41 -18.18 16.03
N MET A 74 20.87 -17.98 17.22
CA MET A 74 20.31 -16.71 17.63
C MET A 74 21.34 -15.56 17.62
N VAL A 75 22.63 -15.90 17.88
CA VAL A 75 23.71 -14.90 17.93
C VAL A 75 23.90 -14.24 16.57
N VAL A 76 23.80 -15.00 15.47
CA VAL A 76 23.92 -14.46 14.10
C VAL A 76 22.81 -13.45 13.82
N SER A 77 21.55 -13.81 14.10
CA SER A 77 20.41 -12.88 13.91
C SER A 77 20.50 -11.65 14.79
N MET A 78 20.92 -11.80 16.05
CA MET A 78 21.06 -10.66 16.96
C MET A 78 22.22 -9.73 16.56
N LEU A 79 23.32 -10.25 16.06
CA LEU A 79 24.42 -9.42 15.53
C LEU A 79 23.95 -8.62 14.30
N ILE A 80 23.31 -9.28 13.34
CA ILE A 80 22.79 -8.60 12.15
C ILE A 80 21.72 -7.58 12.55
N GLY A 81 20.82 -7.97 13.45
CA GLY A 81 19.78 -7.09 13.98
C GLY A 81 20.36 -5.86 14.68
N ALA A 82 21.36 -6.05 15.55
CA ALA A 82 22.02 -4.95 16.23
C ALA A 82 22.72 -3.98 15.26
N MET A 83 23.40 -4.51 14.23
CA MET A 83 23.98 -3.68 13.18
C MET A 83 22.92 -2.88 12.42
N GLY A 84 21.80 -3.52 12.07
CA GLY A 84 20.68 -2.86 11.40
C GLY A 84 20.04 -1.77 12.26
N VAL A 85 19.78 -2.04 13.53
CA VAL A 85 19.26 -1.06 14.50
C VAL A 85 20.25 0.11 14.67
N ALA A 86 21.53 -0.16 14.81
CA ALA A 86 22.56 0.88 14.90
C ALA A 86 22.59 1.77 13.66
N TYR A 87 22.43 1.16 12.46
CA TYR A 87 22.34 1.92 11.22
C TYR A 87 21.06 2.79 11.18
N ILE A 88 19.90 2.27 11.58
CA ILE A 88 18.64 3.02 11.63
C ILE A 88 18.78 4.23 12.57
N ILE A 89 19.33 4.02 13.76
CA ILE A 89 19.58 5.11 14.71
C ILE A 89 20.53 6.15 14.12
N TYR A 90 21.65 5.71 13.52
CA TYR A 90 22.59 6.59 12.85
C TYR A 90 21.94 7.39 11.72
N TYR A 91 21.12 6.75 10.89
CA TYR A 91 20.42 7.38 9.77
C TYR A 91 19.52 8.52 10.24
N PHE A 92 18.66 8.27 11.24
CA PHE A 92 17.77 9.29 11.78
C PHE A 92 18.52 10.41 12.55
N ALA A 93 19.58 10.05 13.27
CA ALA A 93 20.43 11.05 13.95
C ALA A 93 21.12 12.00 12.98
N ARG A 94 21.32 11.59 11.72
CA ARG A 94 21.86 12.42 10.63
C ARG A 94 20.79 13.22 9.87
N GLY A 95 19.53 13.20 10.31
CA GLY A 95 18.44 13.91 9.66
C GLY A 95 17.78 13.11 8.51
N GLY A 96 17.99 11.80 8.47
CA GLY A 96 17.31 10.93 7.52
C GLY A 96 15.78 10.97 7.68
N THR A 97 15.06 10.82 6.59
CA THR A 97 13.60 10.86 6.54
C THR A 97 13.00 9.45 6.45
N LEU A 98 11.74 9.32 6.86
CA LEU A 98 11.01 8.07 6.76
C LEU A 98 10.51 7.89 5.32
N GLU A 99 11.35 7.26 4.49
CA GLU A 99 11.05 6.91 3.11
C GLU A 99 10.70 5.42 2.99
N LEU A 100 10.15 5.00 1.85
CA LEU A 100 9.73 3.61 1.62
C LEU A 100 10.87 2.61 1.86
N ASP A 101 12.06 2.92 1.37
CA ASP A 101 13.25 2.06 1.55
C ASP A 101 13.64 1.94 3.03
N THR A 102 13.55 3.05 3.78
CA THR A 102 13.81 3.07 5.22
C THR A 102 12.79 2.22 5.97
N VAL A 103 11.51 2.32 5.61
CA VAL A 103 10.43 1.50 6.19
C VAL A 103 10.66 0.01 5.89
N ASN A 104 10.97 -0.34 4.65
CA ASN A 104 11.27 -1.72 4.25
C ASN A 104 12.46 -2.27 5.02
N PHE A 105 13.52 -1.47 5.20
CA PHE A 105 14.69 -1.87 5.97
C PHE A 105 14.37 -2.08 7.45
N ILE A 106 13.54 -1.21 8.05
CA ILE A 106 13.07 -1.37 9.44
C ILE A 106 12.32 -2.69 9.60
N PHE A 107 11.37 -3.00 8.70
CA PHE A 107 10.63 -4.26 8.74
C PHE A 107 11.51 -5.48 8.53
N LEU A 108 12.51 -5.41 7.64
CA LEU A 108 13.48 -6.48 7.43
C LEU A 108 14.27 -6.77 8.72
N ILE A 109 14.80 -5.73 9.37
CA ILE A 109 15.58 -5.89 10.61
C ILE A 109 14.68 -6.38 11.75
N ALA A 110 13.47 -5.84 11.88
CA ALA A 110 12.49 -6.32 12.85
C ALA A 110 12.15 -7.80 12.63
N GLY A 111 11.92 -8.21 11.37
CA GLY A 111 11.68 -9.60 11.01
C GLY A 111 12.82 -10.52 11.44
N ILE A 112 14.08 -10.16 11.16
CA ILE A 112 15.26 -10.94 11.55
C ILE A 112 15.33 -11.10 13.07
N ILE A 113 15.10 -10.02 13.82
CA ILE A 113 15.17 -10.03 15.29
C ILE A 113 14.06 -10.88 15.90
N LEU A 114 12.82 -10.69 15.43
CA LEU A 114 11.63 -11.35 15.97
C LEU A 114 11.63 -12.87 15.72
N HIS A 115 12.15 -13.33 14.58
CA HIS A 115 12.26 -14.76 14.28
C HIS A 115 13.47 -15.44 14.98
N LYS A 116 14.31 -14.69 15.66
CA LYS A 116 15.42 -15.17 16.52
C LYS A 116 16.54 -15.92 15.80
N THR A 117 16.25 -16.76 14.82
CA THR A 117 17.26 -17.53 14.07
C THR A 117 17.12 -17.31 12.57
N PRO A 118 18.23 -17.36 11.80
CA PRO A 118 18.16 -17.26 10.34
C PRO A 118 17.22 -18.28 9.72
N GLN A 119 17.23 -19.52 10.22
CA GLN A 119 16.36 -20.58 9.72
C GLN A 119 14.87 -20.26 9.89
N ASN A 120 14.45 -19.75 11.06
CA ASN A 120 13.07 -19.38 11.29
C ASN A 120 12.65 -18.20 10.41
N PHE A 121 13.52 -17.21 10.25
CA PHE A 121 13.26 -16.09 9.35
C PHE A 121 13.10 -16.53 7.90
N LEU A 122 14.01 -17.38 7.40
CA LEU A 122 13.92 -17.90 6.02
C LEU A 122 12.68 -18.77 5.80
N ARG A 123 12.27 -19.54 6.81
CA ARG A 123 11.05 -20.33 6.75
C ARG A 123 9.82 -19.41 6.64
N ALA A 124 9.68 -18.45 7.54
CA ALA A 124 8.60 -17.48 7.50
C ALA A 124 8.57 -16.70 6.17
N LEU A 125 9.74 -16.32 5.66
CA LEU A 125 9.87 -15.68 4.36
C LEU A 125 9.41 -16.59 3.21
N THR A 126 9.81 -17.87 3.22
CA THR A 126 9.40 -18.85 2.20
C THR A 126 7.89 -19.05 2.20
N GLU A 127 7.26 -19.09 3.37
CA GLU A 127 5.82 -19.19 3.50
C GLU A 127 5.11 -17.93 2.99
N ALA A 128 5.61 -16.75 3.39
CA ALA A 128 5.08 -15.48 2.91
C ALA A 128 5.16 -15.34 1.38
N VAL A 129 6.25 -15.79 0.76
CA VAL A 129 6.45 -15.72 -0.70
C VAL A 129 5.42 -16.57 -1.45
N LYS A 130 4.92 -17.68 -0.91
CA LYS A 130 3.88 -18.48 -1.58
C LYS A 130 2.64 -17.65 -1.89
N ASN A 131 2.29 -16.73 -1.00
CA ASN A 131 1.12 -15.85 -1.15
C ASN A 131 1.37 -14.66 -2.10
N THR A 132 2.60 -14.44 -2.55
CA THR A 132 2.93 -13.32 -3.46
C THR A 132 2.78 -13.70 -4.94
N GLY A 133 2.51 -14.96 -5.27
CA GLY A 133 2.45 -15.44 -6.66
C GLY A 133 1.43 -14.66 -7.51
N GLY A 134 0.25 -14.39 -6.97
CA GLY A 134 -0.77 -13.57 -7.64
C GLY A 134 -0.26 -12.16 -7.96
N ILE A 135 0.44 -11.53 -7.02
CA ILE A 135 0.99 -10.18 -7.17
C ILE A 135 2.04 -10.16 -8.29
N VAL A 136 2.98 -11.10 -8.25
CA VAL A 136 4.09 -11.20 -9.23
C VAL A 136 3.56 -11.35 -10.66
N VAL A 137 2.46 -12.08 -10.86
CA VAL A 137 1.86 -12.27 -12.19
C VAL A 137 0.99 -11.08 -12.60
N GLN A 138 0.22 -10.52 -11.70
CA GLN A 138 -0.77 -9.50 -12.03
C GLN A 138 -0.18 -8.09 -12.15
N PHE A 139 0.82 -7.74 -11.34
CA PHE A 139 1.46 -6.41 -11.40
C PHE A 139 2.01 -6.07 -12.79
N PRO A 140 2.74 -6.95 -13.48
CA PRO A 140 3.17 -6.68 -14.86
C PRO A 140 2.03 -6.44 -15.84
N LEU A 141 0.89 -7.13 -15.67
CA LEU A 141 -0.29 -6.93 -16.51
C LEU A 141 -0.92 -5.55 -16.27
N TYR A 142 -1.08 -5.15 -15.01
CA TYR A 142 -1.54 -3.80 -14.67
C TYR A 142 -0.56 -2.73 -15.14
N ALA A 143 0.74 -2.96 -14.98
CA ALA A 143 1.76 -2.05 -15.51
C ALA A 143 1.66 -1.89 -17.03
N GLY A 144 1.32 -2.97 -17.74
CA GLY A 144 1.04 -2.94 -19.19
C GLY A 144 -0.18 -2.08 -19.53
N ILE A 145 -1.29 -2.24 -18.79
CA ILE A 145 -2.50 -1.42 -18.96
C ILE A 145 -2.19 0.05 -18.66
N MET A 146 -1.50 0.31 -17.56
CA MET A 146 -1.06 1.66 -17.19
C MET A 146 -0.18 2.27 -18.30
N GLY A 147 0.79 1.51 -18.80
CA GLY A 147 1.65 1.94 -19.89
C GLY A 147 0.88 2.31 -21.17
N MET A 148 -0.13 1.53 -21.54
CA MET A 148 -1.01 1.84 -22.66
C MET A 148 -1.82 3.11 -22.43
N MET A 149 -2.42 3.28 -21.25
CA MET A 149 -3.21 4.46 -20.88
C MET A 149 -2.37 5.75 -20.93
N VAL A 150 -1.14 5.68 -20.42
CA VAL A 150 -0.22 6.83 -20.39
C VAL A 150 0.31 7.11 -21.81
N SER A 151 0.84 6.09 -22.50
CA SER A 151 1.48 6.26 -23.82
C SER A 151 0.50 6.67 -24.92
N SER A 152 -0.76 6.23 -24.85
CA SER A 152 -1.81 6.66 -25.80
C SER A 152 -2.31 8.09 -25.52
N GLY A 153 -1.98 8.68 -24.37
CA GLY A 153 -2.53 9.96 -23.92
C GLY A 153 -3.98 9.90 -23.44
N LEU A 154 -4.57 8.70 -23.34
CA LEU A 154 -5.98 8.57 -22.94
C LEU A 154 -6.23 9.07 -21.53
N ALA A 155 -5.34 8.76 -20.58
CA ALA A 155 -5.46 9.26 -19.21
C ALA A 155 -5.38 10.80 -19.15
N ALA A 156 -4.49 11.41 -19.94
CA ALA A 156 -4.39 12.86 -20.08
C ALA A 156 -5.66 13.46 -20.72
N SER A 157 -6.21 12.83 -21.76
CA SER A 157 -7.42 13.27 -22.43
C SER A 157 -8.64 13.25 -21.51
N ILE A 158 -8.78 12.20 -20.69
CA ILE A 158 -9.83 12.10 -19.67
C ILE A 158 -9.69 13.27 -18.68
N SER A 159 -8.50 13.49 -18.14
CA SER A 159 -8.23 14.57 -17.17
C SER A 159 -8.54 15.95 -17.77
N GLN A 160 -8.11 16.19 -19.02
CA GLN A 160 -8.34 17.45 -19.70
C GLN A 160 -9.82 17.69 -19.97
N TRP A 161 -10.60 16.66 -20.29
CA TRP A 161 -12.04 16.80 -20.47
C TRP A 161 -12.72 17.27 -19.18
N PHE A 162 -12.39 16.69 -18.04
CA PHE A 162 -12.92 17.12 -16.74
C PHE A 162 -12.50 18.55 -16.38
N VAL A 163 -11.27 18.94 -16.69
CA VAL A 163 -10.81 20.33 -16.50
C VAL A 163 -11.64 21.31 -17.34
N ASN A 164 -11.91 20.96 -18.61
CA ASN A 164 -12.63 21.83 -19.53
C ASN A 164 -14.10 22.08 -19.14
N VAL A 165 -14.73 21.13 -18.45
CA VAL A 165 -16.12 21.28 -17.95
C VAL A 165 -16.20 21.88 -16.56
N SER A 166 -15.05 22.16 -15.93
CA SER A 166 -14.96 22.67 -14.56
C SER A 166 -15.10 24.19 -14.51
N THR A 167 -15.65 24.66 -13.40
CA THR A 167 -15.60 26.07 -12.95
C THR A 167 -14.72 26.16 -11.69
N PRO A 168 -14.29 27.35 -11.25
CA PRO A 168 -13.52 27.47 -10.02
C PRO A 168 -14.12 26.74 -8.82
N THR A 169 -15.43 26.75 -8.67
CA THR A 169 -16.14 26.11 -7.56
C THR A 169 -16.27 24.58 -7.72
N THR A 170 -16.43 24.11 -8.96
CA THR A 170 -16.64 22.68 -9.23
C THR A 170 -15.33 21.93 -9.53
N PHE A 171 -14.23 22.64 -9.70
CA PHE A 171 -12.95 22.08 -10.10
C PHE A 171 -12.45 20.97 -9.16
N PRO A 172 -12.45 21.12 -7.84
CA PRO A 172 -12.00 20.05 -6.95
C PRO A 172 -12.86 18.79 -7.08
N PHE A 173 -14.18 18.95 -7.24
CA PHE A 173 -15.09 17.82 -7.42
C PHE A 173 -14.87 17.07 -8.75
N PHE A 174 -14.74 17.79 -9.85
CA PHE A 174 -14.46 17.15 -11.14
C PHE A 174 -13.05 16.56 -11.20
N THR A 175 -12.08 17.17 -10.53
CA THR A 175 -10.73 16.61 -10.37
C THR A 175 -10.79 15.30 -9.59
N PHE A 176 -11.56 15.24 -8.50
CA PHE A 176 -11.78 14.02 -7.73
C PHE A 176 -12.40 12.91 -8.59
N LEU A 177 -13.46 13.19 -9.37
CA LEU A 177 -14.08 12.22 -10.26
C LEU A 177 -13.13 11.75 -11.37
N SER A 178 -12.40 12.68 -11.97
CA SER A 178 -11.38 12.39 -12.98
C SER A 178 -10.30 11.46 -12.41
N ALA A 179 -9.82 11.75 -11.21
CA ALA A 179 -8.80 10.95 -10.55
C ALA A 179 -9.32 9.54 -10.25
N GLY A 180 -10.55 9.41 -9.75
CA GLY A 180 -11.18 8.11 -9.55
C GLY A 180 -11.27 7.29 -10.84
N LEU A 181 -11.67 7.91 -11.94
CA LEU A 181 -11.78 7.23 -13.23
C LEU A 181 -10.39 6.78 -13.76
N VAL A 182 -9.39 7.65 -13.68
CA VAL A 182 -8.02 7.35 -14.13
C VAL A 182 -7.40 6.26 -13.28
N ASN A 183 -7.65 6.24 -11.97
CA ASN A 183 -7.10 5.26 -11.05
C ASN A 183 -7.52 3.81 -11.37
N PHE A 184 -8.69 3.58 -11.95
CA PHE A 184 -9.06 2.23 -12.39
C PHE A 184 -8.03 1.59 -13.34
N PHE A 185 -7.36 2.42 -14.14
CA PHE A 185 -6.39 1.98 -15.13
C PHE A 185 -4.95 2.22 -14.70
N VAL A 186 -4.73 3.17 -13.79
CA VAL A 186 -3.43 3.56 -13.27
C VAL A 186 -3.46 3.47 -11.74
N PRO A 187 -3.57 2.27 -11.16
CA PRO A 187 -3.71 2.07 -9.71
C PRO A 187 -2.38 2.31 -8.98
N SER A 188 -1.85 3.51 -9.11
CA SER A 188 -0.56 3.93 -8.55
C SER A 188 -0.58 5.42 -8.30
N GLY A 189 -0.61 5.84 -7.03
CA GLY A 189 -0.68 7.27 -6.67
C GLY A 189 0.42 8.11 -7.31
N GLY A 190 1.66 7.63 -7.32
CA GLY A 190 2.77 8.30 -8.00
C GLY A 190 2.64 8.33 -9.52
N GLY A 191 2.22 7.22 -10.12
CA GLY A 191 1.97 7.13 -11.57
C GLY A 191 0.81 8.03 -12.00
N GLN A 192 -0.28 8.05 -11.24
CA GLN A 192 -1.41 8.93 -11.48
C GLN A 192 -1.04 10.40 -11.33
N TRP A 193 -0.30 10.75 -10.29
CA TRP A 193 0.22 12.11 -10.11
C TRP A 193 1.09 12.56 -11.28
N ALA A 194 1.97 11.69 -11.77
CA ALA A 194 2.81 11.99 -12.92
C ALA A 194 2.02 12.31 -14.20
N VAL A 195 0.83 11.74 -14.36
CA VAL A 195 -0.06 11.98 -15.51
C VAL A 195 -0.96 13.18 -15.28
N GLN A 196 -1.64 13.25 -14.13
CA GLN A 196 -2.67 14.26 -13.86
C GLN A 196 -2.11 15.56 -13.32
N GLY A 197 -1.05 15.52 -12.51
CA GLY A 197 -0.44 16.71 -11.93
C GLY A 197 -0.08 17.78 -12.96
N PRO A 198 0.61 17.45 -14.06
CA PRO A 198 0.94 18.42 -15.12
C PRO A 198 -0.27 19.06 -15.81
N ILE A 199 -1.45 18.46 -15.72
CA ILE A 199 -2.70 18.98 -16.32
C ILE A 199 -3.49 19.77 -15.28
N VAL A 200 -3.68 19.18 -14.11
CA VAL A 200 -4.56 19.71 -13.06
C VAL A 200 -3.94 20.91 -12.34
N MET A 201 -2.64 20.89 -12.05
CA MET A 201 -1.99 21.99 -11.32
C MET A 201 -2.00 23.32 -12.08
N PRO A 202 -1.62 23.40 -13.36
CA PRO A 202 -1.73 24.62 -14.13
C PRO A 202 -3.18 25.10 -14.29
N ALA A 203 -4.14 24.17 -14.45
CA ALA A 203 -5.55 24.51 -14.55
C ALA A 203 -6.09 25.09 -13.24
N ALA A 204 -5.76 24.49 -12.10
CA ALA A 204 -6.10 25.02 -10.78
C ALA A 204 -5.57 26.43 -10.58
N GLN A 205 -4.32 26.66 -10.96
CA GLN A 205 -3.70 27.98 -10.88
C GLN A 205 -4.40 29.03 -11.77
N ALA A 206 -4.75 28.64 -13.00
CA ALA A 206 -5.48 29.50 -13.94
C ALA A 206 -6.90 29.85 -13.45
N LEU A 207 -7.55 28.92 -12.76
CA LEU A 207 -8.88 29.09 -12.17
C LEU A 207 -8.87 29.74 -10.78
N GLY A 208 -7.69 30.01 -10.20
CA GLY A 208 -7.56 30.56 -8.86
C GLY A 208 -7.92 29.57 -7.73
N VAL A 209 -7.90 28.27 -8.01
CA VAL A 209 -8.14 27.22 -7.01
C VAL A 209 -6.84 26.93 -6.24
N PRO A 210 -6.87 26.81 -4.90
CA PRO A 210 -5.70 26.47 -4.11
C PRO A 210 -5.03 25.17 -4.58
N LEU A 211 -3.71 25.21 -4.78
CA LEU A 211 -2.97 24.04 -5.28
C LEU A 211 -3.05 22.84 -4.33
N GLY A 212 -3.09 23.08 -3.01
CA GLY A 212 -3.27 22.06 -2.00
C GLY A 212 -4.61 21.32 -2.14
N GLU A 213 -5.69 22.07 -2.38
CA GLU A 213 -7.03 21.51 -2.58
C GLU A 213 -7.11 20.68 -3.87
N ALA A 214 -6.52 21.19 -4.96
CA ALA A 214 -6.46 20.45 -6.22
C ALA A 214 -5.63 19.17 -6.11
N ALA A 215 -4.49 19.21 -5.40
CA ALA A 215 -3.66 18.04 -5.15
C ALA A 215 -4.39 16.99 -4.30
N MET A 216 -5.09 17.44 -3.25
CA MET A 216 -5.87 16.53 -2.40
C MET A 216 -7.09 15.96 -3.12
N ALA A 217 -7.70 16.68 -4.06
CA ALA A 217 -8.77 16.15 -4.89
C ALA A 217 -8.29 14.96 -5.75
N ILE A 218 -7.08 15.01 -6.32
CA ILE A 218 -6.48 13.86 -7.00
C ILE A 218 -6.27 12.71 -5.99
N ALA A 219 -5.67 12.98 -4.84
CA ALA A 219 -5.35 11.97 -3.84
C ALA A 219 -6.62 11.27 -3.30
N TRP A 220 -7.70 12.02 -3.05
CA TRP A 220 -8.97 11.45 -2.60
C TRP A 220 -9.70 10.66 -3.69
N GLY A 221 -9.61 11.09 -4.95
CA GLY A 221 -10.17 10.34 -6.09
C GLY A 221 -9.45 9.02 -6.30
N ASP A 222 -8.12 9.01 -6.19
CA ASP A 222 -7.30 7.81 -6.17
C ASP A 222 -7.70 6.88 -5.02
N ALA A 223 -7.69 7.38 -3.78
CA ALA A 223 -8.00 6.60 -2.60
C ALA A 223 -9.42 6.00 -2.63
N TRP A 224 -10.41 6.75 -3.14
CA TRP A 224 -11.78 6.28 -3.23
C TRP A 224 -11.92 5.04 -4.13
N THR A 225 -11.35 5.08 -5.30
CA THR A 225 -11.47 3.96 -6.24
C THR A 225 -10.54 2.80 -5.92
N ASN A 226 -9.48 2.99 -5.14
CA ASN A 226 -8.70 1.91 -4.55
C ASN A 226 -9.55 1.00 -3.66
N MET A 227 -10.61 1.51 -3.03
CA MET A 227 -11.52 0.71 -2.18
C MET A 227 -12.33 -0.34 -2.98
N VAL A 228 -12.56 -0.10 -4.26
CA VAL A 228 -13.30 -1.03 -5.16
C VAL A 228 -12.38 -1.71 -6.17
N GLN A 229 -11.11 -1.33 -6.23
CA GLN A 229 -10.12 -1.88 -7.15
C GLN A 229 -9.59 -3.22 -6.59
N PRO A 230 -9.87 -4.36 -7.26
CA PRO A 230 -9.46 -5.68 -6.76
C PRO A 230 -7.96 -5.84 -6.56
N PHE A 231 -7.16 -5.09 -7.32
CA PHE A 231 -5.70 -5.09 -7.25
C PHE A 231 -5.15 -4.93 -5.82
N TRP A 232 -5.74 -4.02 -5.03
CA TRP A 232 -5.28 -3.75 -3.66
C TRP A 232 -5.72 -4.80 -2.65
N ALA A 233 -6.77 -5.57 -2.96
CA ALA A 233 -7.25 -6.65 -2.11
C ALA A 233 -6.42 -7.94 -2.26
N LEU A 234 -5.71 -8.13 -3.37
CA LEU A 234 -5.01 -9.38 -3.69
C LEU A 234 -4.06 -9.89 -2.60
N PRO A 235 -3.21 -9.06 -1.99
CA PRO A 235 -2.32 -9.53 -0.93
C PRO A 235 -3.10 -10.06 0.28
N LEU A 236 -4.16 -9.36 0.69
CA LEU A 236 -4.99 -9.75 1.83
C LEU A 236 -5.80 -11.02 1.52
N LEU A 237 -6.35 -11.13 0.33
CA LEU A 237 -7.08 -12.31 -0.13
C LEU A 237 -6.18 -13.54 -0.15
N GLY A 238 -4.93 -13.40 -0.62
CA GLY A 238 -3.95 -14.48 -0.60
C GLY A 238 -3.66 -14.98 0.82
N ILE A 239 -3.55 -14.07 1.80
CA ILE A 239 -3.36 -14.43 3.21
C ILE A 239 -4.60 -15.10 3.79
N ALA A 240 -5.79 -14.62 3.43
CA ALA A 240 -7.07 -15.16 3.91
C ALA A 240 -7.50 -16.47 3.20
N GLY A 241 -6.76 -16.93 2.19
CA GLY A 241 -7.15 -18.07 1.37
C GLY A 241 -8.41 -17.83 0.52
N LEU A 242 -8.74 -16.56 0.27
CA LEU A 242 -9.92 -16.14 -0.49
C LEU A 242 -9.56 -15.75 -1.92
N GLY A 243 -10.53 -15.83 -2.81
CA GLY A 243 -10.42 -15.37 -4.19
C GLY A 243 -11.12 -14.02 -4.43
N ILE A 244 -10.84 -13.39 -5.59
CA ILE A 244 -11.50 -12.13 -5.98
C ILE A 244 -13.03 -12.27 -6.00
N ARG A 245 -13.55 -13.46 -6.33
CA ARG A 245 -14.99 -13.73 -6.38
C ARG A 245 -15.69 -13.65 -5.01
N ASP A 246 -14.92 -13.78 -3.93
CA ASP A 246 -15.46 -13.79 -2.57
C ASP A 246 -15.70 -12.35 -2.05
N ILE A 247 -15.17 -11.34 -2.75
CA ILE A 247 -15.31 -9.91 -2.39
C ILE A 247 -16.07 -9.09 -3.43
N MET A 248 -16.42 -9.68 -4.59
CA MET A 248 -17.18 -9.02 -5.68
C MET A 248 -18.61 -9.55 -5.73
#